data_a39635a2390e4d95213b6b6b4ce6ef7e
#
_entry.id   a39635a2390e4d95213b6b6b4ce6ef7e
#
_cell.length_a   1.000
_cell.length_b   1.000
_cell.length_c   1.000
_cell.angle_alpha   90.00
_cell.angle_beta   90.00
_cell.angle_gamma   90.00
#
_symmetry.space_group_name_H-M   'P 1'
#
loop_
_entity.id
_entity.type
_entity.pdbx_description
1 polymer ?
#
loop_
_entity_poly.entity_id
_entity_poly.type
_entity_poly.pdbx_seq_one_letter_code
_entity_poly.pdbx_strand_id
1 'polypeptide(L)'
;MKITAIKTTPLSIPYKTPFHWAQGVIEAAEVILVEINTDAGITGYGESISSPSALAIQDLIKKAGATCIGYSPFENQRLMRRAYQSLFAAQGTCSAPRFSAQVLAGLEMALWDIAGKANGCAVHELIGGAVHEVIQYFGFPQGDKPEQLADEARRWVERGSEV
;
A
#
# COMPACT_ATOMS: atom_id res chain seq x y z
N MET A 1 -1.46 -1.42 24.60
CA MET A 1 -1.07 -0.59 23.44
C MET A 1 -2.33 -0.06 22.78
N LYS A 2 -2.40 1.24 22.51
CA LYS A 2 -3.52 1.91 21.85
C LYS A 2 -3.00 2.84 20.77
N ILE A 3 -3.77 3.00 19.70
CA ILE A 3 -3.49 3.95 18.62
C ILE A 3 -3.73 5.37 19.15
N THR A 4 -2.75 6.24 19.01
CA THR A 4 -2.80 7.63 19.50
C THR A 4 -2.96 8.65 18.38
N ALA A 5 -2.36 8.38 17.20
CA ALA A 5 -2.44 9.29 16.06
C ALA A 5 -2.30 8.54 14.74
N ILE A 6 -2.89 9.11 13.68
CA ILE A 6 -2.69 8.68 12.30
C ILE A 6 -2.28 9.89 11.48
N LYS A 7 -1.16 9.77 10.78
CA LYS A 7 -0.61 10.80 9.92
C LYS A 7 -0.55 10.29 8.49
N THR A 8 -0.78 11.18 7.53
CA THR A 8 -0.73 10.87 6.10
C THR A 8 0.14 11.88 5.39
N THR A 9 1.06 11.41 4.56
CA THR A 9 2.00 12.26 3.82
C THR A 9 1.97 11.85 2.34
N PRO A 10 1.54 12.73 1.42
CA PRO A 10 1.68 12.45 -0.01
C PRO A 10 3.16 12.46 -0.38
N LEU A 11 3.57 11.48 -1.16
CA LEU A 11 4.92 11.34 -1.67
C LEU A 11 4.88 11.20 -3.19
N SER A 12 5.81 11.87 -3.87
CA SER A 12 6.12 11.67 -5.28
C SER A 12 7.54 11.17 -5.36
N ILE A 13 7.72 9.92 -5.78
CA ILE A 13 9.01 9.23 -5.82
C ILE A 13 9.42 9.07 -7.27
N PRO A 14 10.39 9.87 -7.78
CA PRO A 14 10.78 9.82 -9.18
C PRO A 14 11.32 8.45 -9.56
N TYR A 15 10.90 7.92 -10.70
CA TYR A 15 11.52 6.73 -11.28
C TYR A 15 12.91 7.06 -11.83
N LYS A 16 13.82 6.09 -11.78
CA LYS A 16 15.14 6.21 -12.43
C LYS A 16 15.02 6.33 -13.94
N THR A 17 14.01 5.69 -14.51
CA THR A 17 13.64 5.76 -15.93
C THR A 17 12.14 5.88 -16.01
N PRO A 18 11.59 6.84 -16.75
CA PRO A 18 10.15 6.97 -16.93
C PRO A 18 9.53 5.67 -17.45
N PHE A 19 8.35 5.35 -16.97
CA PHE A 19 7.61 4.17 -17.38
C PHE A 19 6.61 4.53 -18.48
N HIS A 20 6.79 3.95 -19.68
CA HIS A 20 5.90 4.15 -20.82
C HIS A 20 4.84 3.06 -20.87
N TRP A 21 3.59 3.44 -21.03
CA TRP A 21 2.47 2.53 -21.18
C TRP A 21 1.43 3.09 -22.15
N ALA A 22 0.40 2.31 -22.50
CA ALA A 22 -0.57 2.66 -23.53
C ALA A 22 -1.33 3.99 -23.30
N GLN A 23 -1.39 4.48 -22.06
CA GLN A 23 -2.09 5.72 -21.71
C GLN A 23 -1.15 6.91 -21.50
N GLY A 24 0.17 6.74 -21.64
CA GLY A 24 1.13 7.83 -21.51
C GLY A 24 2.42 7.43 -20.78
N VAL A 25 3.05 8.40 -20.14
CA VAL A 25 4.32 8.24 -19.42
C VAL A 25 4.09 8.51 -17.94
N ILE A 26 4.64 7.65 -17.09
CA ILE A 26 4.66 7.82 -15.64
C ILE A 26 6.10 8.11 -15.22
N GLU A 27 6.33 9.28 -14.63
CA GLU A 27 7.68 9.73 -14.24
C GLU A 27 7.99 9.44 -12.77
N ALA A 28 6.96 9.26 -11.94
CA ALA A 28 7.09 9.04 -10.51
C ALA A 28 6.01 8.10 -9.96
N ALA A 29 6.32 7.41 -8.87
CA ALA A 29 5.33 6.72 -8.06
C ALA A 29 4.67 7.74 -7.12
N GLU A 30 3.38 7.96 -7.32
CA GLU A 30 2.56 8.84 -6.49
C GLU A 30 1.82 8.02 -5.45
N VAL A 31 2.15 8.20 -4.17
CA VAL A 31 1.60 7.40 -3.07
C VAL A 31 1.27 8.27 -1.85
N ILE A 32 0.51 7.71 -0.92
CA ILE A 32 0.28 8.32 0.39
C ILE A 32 0.87 7.40 1.45
N LEU A 33 1.91 7.88 2.11
CA LEU A 33 2.46 7.23 3.30
C LEU A 33 1.47 7.40 4.45
N VAL A 34 1.13 6.30 5.11
CA VAL A 34 0.30 6.25 6.31
C VAL A 34 1.15 5.84 7.50
N GLU A 35 1.15 6.67 8.54
CA GLU A 35 1.85 6.42 9.79
C GLU A 35 0.81 6.26 10.91
N ILE A 36 0.84 5.16 11.64
CA ILE A 36 0.01 4.93 12.83
C ILE A 36 0.91 4.91 14.07
N ASN A 37 0.70 5.86 14.97
CA ASN A 37 1.43 5.96 16.22
C ASN A 37 0.67 5.29 17.37
N THR A 38 1.40 4.71 18.32
CA THR A 38 0.84 4.07 19.51
C THR A 38 1.37 4.70 20.80
N ASP A 39 0.65 4.49 21.90
CA ASP A 39 1.07 4.87 23.27
C ASP A 39 2.27 4.08 23.78
N ALA A 40 2.67 3.00 23.11
CA ALA A 40 3.86 2.21 23.40
C ALA A 40 5.11 2.68 22.63
N GLY A 41 5.03 3.78 21.89
CA GLY A 41 6.16 4.31 21.09
C GLY A 41 6.43 3.54 19.79
N ILE A 42 5.61 2.56 19.44
CA ILE A 42 5.71 1.84 18.16
C ILE A 42 4.93 2.61 17.09
N THR A 43 5.59 2.88 15.96
CA THR A 43 4.97 3.46 14.77
C THR A 43 4.90 2.40 13.67
N GLY A 44 3.72 2.21 13.11
CA GLY A 44 3.50 1.39 11.92
C GLY A 44 3.41 2.24 10.67
N TYR A 45 3.89 1.68 9.57
CA TYR A 45 3.91 2.30 8.25
C TYR A 45 3.12 1.49 7.24
N GLY A 46 2.41 2.19 6.37
CA GLY A 46 1.70 1.60 5.25
C GLY A 46 1.60 2.59 4.10
N GLU A 47 1.15 2.10 2.96
CA GLU A 47 1.04 2.86 1.73
C GLU A 47 -0.35 2.73 1.12
N SER A 48 -0.91 3.84 0.69
CA SER A 48 -2.16 3.91 -0.08
C SER A 48 -1.93 4.60 -1.41
N ILE A 49 -2.83 4.36 -2.36
CA ILE A 49 -2.82 5.10 -3.63
C ILE A 49 -3.00 6.60 -3.40
N SER A 50 -2.58 7.40 -4.38
CA SER A 50 -2.81 8.84 -4.43
C SER A 50 -3.82 9.27 -5.50
N SER A 51 -4.11 8.39 -6.46
CA SER A 51 -5.00 8.65 -7.59
C SER A 51 -6.48 8.41 -7.23
N PRO A 52 -7.43 9.22 -7.72
CA PRO A 52 -7.25 10.31 -8.70
C PRO A 52 -6.83 11.65 -8.09
N SER A 53 -6.81 11.80 -6.79
CA SER A 53 -6.42 13.04 -6.10
C SER A 53 -5.84 12.72 -4.73
N ALA A 54 -4.59 13.06 -4.52
CA ALA A 54 -3.91 12.83 -3.25
C ALA A 54 -4.65 13.49 -2.06
N LEU A 55 -5.16 14.70 -2.22
CA LEU A 55 -5.89 15.41 -1.16
C LEU A 55 -7.20 14.69 -0.80
N ALA A 56 -7.96 14.25 -1.81
CA ALA A 56 -9.20 13.52 -1.58
C ALA A 56 -8.95 12.18 -0.89
N ILE A 57 -7.92 11.43 -1.33
CA ILE A 57 -7.54 10.16 -0.72
C ILE A 57 -7.06 10.36 0.72
N GLN A 58 -6.23 11.38 0.97
CA GLN A 58 -5.82 11.73 2.33
C GLN A 58 -7.01 12.01 3.26
N ASP A 59 -8.02 12.75 2.79
CA ASP A 59 -9.21 13.06 3.59
C ASP A 59 -9.98 11.78 3.92
N LEU A 60 -10.13 10.87 2.96
CA LEU A 60 -10.76 9.57 3.19
C LEU A 60 -9.98 8.74 4.22
N ILE A 61 -8.65 8.65 4.09
CA ILE A 61 -7.80 7.92 5.05
C ILE A 61 -7.90 8.53 6.45
N LYS A 62 -7.88 9.86 6.58
CA LYS A 62 -8.01 10.56 7.87
C LYS A 62 -9.37 10.27 8.53
N LYS A 63 -10.46 10.33 7.76
CA LYS A 63 -11.80 10.00 8.25
C LYS A 63 -11.92 8.55 8.72
N ALA A 64 -11.43 7.61 7.90
CA ALA A 64 -11.40 6.20 8.26
C ALA A 64 -10.54 5.95 9.49
N GLY A 65 -9.33 6.49 9.52
CA GLY A 65 -8.37 6.36 10.60
C GLY A 65 -8.86 6.92 11.93
N ALA A 66 -9.60 8.01 11.92
CA ALA A 66 -10.19 8.58 13.14
C ALA A 66 -11.03 7.56 13.91
N THR A 67 -11.64 6.59 13.23
CA THR A 67 -12.41 5.52 13.86
C THR A 67 -11.55 4.49 14.58
N CYS A 68 -10.23 4.49 14.36
CA CYS A 68 -9.27 3.56 14.94
C CYS A 68 -8.60 4.12 16.21
N ILE A 69 -8.63 5.44 16.43
CA ILE A 69 -7.99 6.09 17.58
C ILE A 69 -8.55 5.53 18.90
N GLY A 70 -7.65 5.26 19.85
CA GLY A 70 -7.98 4.74 21.18
C GLY A 70 -8.17 3.22 21.23
N TYR A 71 -8.20 2.54 20.11
CA TYR A 71 -8.33 1.07 20.03
C TYR A 71 -6.95 0.39 19.98
N SER A 72 -6.96 -0.90 20.24
CA SER A 72 -5.77 -1.74 20.11
C SER A 72 -5.43 -1.97 18.63
N PRO A 73 -4.17 -1.76 18.19
CA PRO A 73 -3.78 -2.05 16.82
C PRO A 73 -3.84 -3.55 16.45
N PHE A 74 -3.91 -4.43 17.45
CA PHE A 74 -4.06 -5.88 17.22
C PHE A 74 -5.49 -6.29 16.82
N GLU A 75 -6.46 -5.39 16.93
CA GLU A 75 -7.84 -5.63 16.48
C GLU A 75 -8.02 -5.33 14.98
N ASN A 76 -7.03 -5.69 14.13
CA ASN A 76 -6.96 -5.32 12.72
C ASN A 76 -8.29 -5.50 11.98
N GLN A 77 -8.87 -6.70 11.99
CA GLN A 77 -10.12 -6.99 11.28
C GLN A 77 -11.29 -6.10 11.75
N ARG A 78 -11.38 -5.87 13.05
CA ARG A 78 -12.40 -4.99 13.64
C ARG A 78 -12.21 -3.54 13.21
N LEU A 79 -10.96 -3.05 13.23
CA LEU A 79 -10.61 -1.69 12.86
C LEU A 79 -10.86 -1.44 11.37
N MET A 80 -10.45 -2.36 10.52
CA MET A 80 -10.66 -2.26 9.08
C MET A 80 -12.14 -2.29 8.72
N ARG A 81 -12.94 -3.12 9.39
CA ARG A 81 -14.39 -3.12 9.22
C ARG A 81 -15.02 -1.78 9.62
N ARG A 82 -14.60 -1.18 10.74
CA ARG A 82 -15.07 0.15 11.18
C ARG A 82 -14.67 1.24 10.19
N ALA A 83 -13.42 1.24 9.74
CA ALA A 83 -12.90 2.17 8.75
C ALA A 83 -13.71 2.10 7.44
N TYR A 84 -13.94 0.89 6.93
CA TYR A 84 -14.77 0.67 5.76
C TYR A 84 -16.21 1.18 5.96
N GLN A 85 -16.84 0.82 7.07
CA GLN A 85 -18.22 1.24 7.38
C GLN A 85 -18.36 2.76 7.47
N SER A 86 -17.35 3.46 7.99
CA SER A 86 -17.38 4.91 8.14
C SER A 86 -17.43 5.68 6.82
N LEU A 87 -16.91 5.07 5.74
CA LEU A 87 -16.78 5.73 4.43
C LEU A 87 -17.73 5.16 3.37
N PHE A 88 -17.88 3.84 3.33
CA PHE A 88 -18.42 3.15 2.16
C PHE A 88 -19.74 2.42 2.39
N ALA A 89 -20.05 2.05 3.64
CA ALA A 89 -21.27 1.28 3.92
C ALA A 89 -22.53 2.16 4.06
N ALA A 90 -22.39 3.42 4.47
CA ALA A 90 -23.53 4.29 4.77
C ALA A 90 -24.36 4.70 3.54
N GLN A 91 -23.82 4.51 2.33
CA GLN A 91 -24.47 4.94 1.09
C GLN A 91 -25.00 3.76 0.24
N GLY A 92 -25.03 2.55 0.78
CA GLY A 92 -25.49 1.37 0.02
C GLY A 92 -24.63 1.06 -1.20
N THR A 93 -23.51 1.72 -1.37
CA THR A 93 -22.61 1.57 -2.52
C THR A 93 -21.52 0.56 -2.21
N CYS A 94 -21.87 -0.72 -2.31
CA CYS A 94 -20.83 -1.75 -2.56
C CYS A 94 -20.15 -1.55 -3.93
N SER A 95 -20.29 -0.39 -4.55
CA SER A 95 -20.01 -0.16 -5.96
C SER A 95 -18.53 0.09 -6.29
N ALA A 96 -17.65 0.20 -5.31
CA ALA A 96 -16.24 0.39 -5.57
C ALA A 96 -15.33 -0.40 -4.59
N PRO A 97 -15.46 -1.73 -4.50
CA PRO A 97 -14.68 -2.52 -3.53
C PRO A 97 -13.16 -2.41 -3.78
N ARG A 98 -12.75 -2.31 -5.04
CA ARG A 98 -11.34 -2.10 -5.38
C ARG A 98 -10.83 -0.74 -4.89
N PHE A 99 -11.57 0.33 -5.12
CA PHE A 99 -11.18 1.67 -4.69
C PHE A 99 -11.10 1.77 -3.17
N SER A 100 -12.11 1.26 -2.44
CA SER A 100 -12.10 1.27 -0.98
C SER A 100 -10.93 0.47 -0.40
N ALA A 101 -10.61 -0.69 -0.97
CA ALA A 101 -9.46 -1.48 -0.55
C ALA A 101 -8.14 -0.71 -0.78
N GLN A 102 -7.98 -0.06 -1.92
CA GLN A 102 -6.79 0.74 -2.23
C GLN A 102 -6.64 1.96 -1.30
N VAL A 103 -7.74 2.63 -0.95
CA VAL A 103 -7.72 3.75 0.01
C VAL A 103 -7.33 3.27 1.41
N LEU A 104 -7.88 2.14 1.85
CA LEU A 104 -7.68 1.64 3.21
C LEU A 104 -6.42 0.78 3.39
N ALA A 105 -5.76 0.39 2.29
CA ALA A 105 -4.58 -0.49 2.31
C ALA A 105 -3.47 0.03 3.23
N GLY A 106 -3.19 1.32 3.19
CA GLY A 106 -2.15 1.92 4.05
C GLY A 106 -2.46 1.81 5.54
N LEU A 107 -3.73 1.91 5.94
CA LEU A 107 -4.13 1.70 7.34
C LEU A 107 -3.90 0.25 7.75
N GLU A 108 -4.31 -0.70 6.91
CA GLU A 108 -4.16 -2.13 7.20
C GLU A 108 -2.71 -2.55 7.25
N MET A 109 -1.88 -2.14 6.28
CA MET A 109 -0.44 -2.40 6.28
C MET A 109 0.23 -1.84 7.54
N ALA A 110 -0.09 -0.61 7.94
CA ALA A 110 0.46 0.00 9.14
C ALA A 110 0.06 -0.75 10.43
N LEU A 111 -1.16 -1.30 10.51
CA LEU A 111 -1.57 -2.14 11.64
C LEU A 111 -0.80 -3.46 11.69
N TRP A 112 -0.57 -4.10 10.55
CA TRP A 112 0.25 -5.31 10.47
C TRP A 112 1.72 -5.03 10.79
N ASP A 113 2.26 -3.89 10.35
CA ASP A 113 3.62 -3.47 10.68
C ASP A 113 3.81 -3.25 12.19
N ILE A 114 2.82 -2.63 12.87
CA ILE A 114 2.81 -2.55 14.35
C ILE A 114 2.81 -3.95 14.97
N ALA A 115 1.98 -4.85 14.46
CA ALA A 115 1.89 -6.20 14.99
C ALA A 115 3.20 -6.95 14.85
N GLY A 116 3.87 -6.87 13.70
CA GLY A 116 5.19 -7.44 13.47
C GLY A 116 6.25 -6.88 14.42
N LYS A 117 6.35 -5.55 14.51
CA LYS A 117 7.28 -4.85 15.40
C LYS A 117 7.07 -5.19 16.87
N ALA A 118 5.81 -5.24 17.31
CA ALA A 118 5.47 -5.54 18.70
C ALA A 118 5.78 -6.99 19.09
N ASN A 119 5.70 -7.92 18.15
CA ASN A 119 6.00 -9.34 18.37
C ASN A 119 7.46 -9.72 18.00
N GLY A 120 8.23 -8.80 17.42
CA GLY A 120 9.62 -9.05 17.01
C GLY A 120 9.74 -10.04 15.86
N CYS A 121 8.72 -10.12 14.97
CA CYS A 121 8.68 -11.05 13.84
C CYS A 121 8.24 -10.34 12.55
N ALA A 122 8.51 -10.95 11.42
CA ALA A 122 8.09 -10.44 10.13
C ALA A 122 6.57 -10.61 9.93
N VAL A 123 5.94 -9.69 9.17
CA VAL A 123 4.48 -9.74 8.94
C VAL A 123 4.05 -11.05 8.30
N HIS A 124 4.83 -11.60 7.36
CA HIS A 124 4.49 -12.87 6.72
C HIS A 124 4.38 -14.03 7.72
N GLU A 125 5.14 -14.02 8.82
CA GLU A 125 5.05 -15.05 9.88
C GLU A 125 3.72 -14.95 10.63
N LEU A 126 3.18 -13.74 10.79
CA LEU A 126 1.88 -13.52 11.44
C LEU A 126 0.68 -13.94 10.58
N ILE A 127 0.85 -13.93 9.26
CA ILE A 127 -0.24 -14.25 8.31
C ILE A 127 -0.17 -15.65 7.73
N GLY A 128 0.66 -16.53 8.29
CA GLY A 128 0.71 -17.94 7.92
C GLY A 128 2.06 -18.45 7.44
N GLY A 129 3.10 -17.64 7.44
CA GLY A 129 4.46 -18.02 7.08
C GLY A 129 4.77 -17.88 5.59
N ALA A 130 6.02 -18.19 5.24
CA ALA A 130 6.48 -18.15 3.86
C ALA A 130 6.03 -19.40 3.09
N VAL A 131 5.38 -19.19 1.95
CA VAL A 131 5.03 -20.27 1.01
C VAL A 131 6.20 -20.56 0.07
N HIS A 132 6.98 -19.51 -0.27
CA HIS A 132 8.14 -19.58 -1.14
C HIS A 132 9.33 -18.92 -0.46
N GLU A 133 10.52 -19.48 -0.61
CA GLU A 133 11.78 -18.86 -0.15
C GLU A 133 12.19 -17.69 -1.04
N VAL A 134 11.85 -17.78 -2.33
CA VAL A 134 12.15 -16.77 -3.35
C VAL A 134 10.86 -16.42 -4.08
N ILE A 135 10.58 -15.14 -4.20
CA ILE A 135 9.46 -14.63 -5.00
C ILE A 135 9.96 -14.31 -6.39
N GLN A 136 9.40 -14.97 -7.39
CA GLN A 136 9.63 -14.62 -8.79
C GLN A 136 8.85 -13.35 -9.14
N TYR A 137 9.46 -12.49 -9.93
CA TYR A 137 8.83 -11.28 -10.44
C TYR A 137 9.02 -11.19 -11.95
N PHE A 138 8.07 -10.55 -12.61
CA PHE A 138 8.14 -10.26 -14.03
C PHE A 138 8.50 -8.80 -14.27
N GLY A 139 9.18 -8.53 -15.37
CA GLY A 139 9.51 -7.17 -15.80
C GLY A 139 8.57 -6.70 -16.91
N PHE A 140 8.49 -5.38 -17.04
CA PHE A 140 7.84 -4.74 -18.19
C PHE A 140 8.93 -4.16 -19.09
N PRO A 141 9.32 -4.85 -20.19
CA PRO A 141 10.28 -4.30 -21.13
C PRO A 141 9.78 -2.96 -21.68
N GLN A 142 10.68 -1.99 -21.77
CA GLN A 142 10.38 -0.65 -22.23
C GLN A 142 11.12 -0.39 -23.55
N GLY A 143 10.45 0.24 -24.52
CA GLY A 143 11.06 0.61 -25.80
C GLY A 143 10.00 1.00 -26.83
N ASP A 144 10.39 1.90 -27.73
CA ASP A 144 9.52 2.38 -28.81
C ASP A 144 9.62 1.52 -30.08
N LYS A 145 10.59 0.61 -30.15
CA LYS A 145 10.86 -0.26 -31.30
C LYS A 145 10.98 -1.71 -30.87
N PRO A 146 10.61 -2.67 -31.74
CA PRO A 146 10.71 -4.09 -31.42
C PRO A 146 12.10 -4.55 -30.98
N GLU A 147 13.16 -3.99 -31.60
CA GLU A 147 14.55 -4.31 -31.28
C GLU A 147 14.91 -3.89 -29.85
N GLN A 148 14.45 -2.69 -29.43
CA GLN A 148 14.66 -2.18 -28.07
C GLN A 148 13.95 -3.05 -27.04
N LEU A 149 12.72 -3.47 -27.33
CA LEU A 149 11.95 -4.38 -26.46
C LEU A 149 12.66 -5.73 -26.31
N ALA A 150 13.20 -6.28 -27.42
CA ALA A 150 13.93 -7.53 -27.41
C ALA A 150 15.24 -7.43 -26.58
N ASP A 151 15.96 -6.31 -26.71
CA ASP A 151 17.18 -6.07 -25.94
C ASP A 151 16.88 -5.89 -24.45
N GLU A 152 15.82 -5.17 -24.13
CA GLU A 152 15.38 -4.98 -22.75
C GLU A 152 14.94 -6.32 -22.12
N ALA A 153 14.15 -7.12 -22.84
CA ALA A 153 13.75 -8.45 -22.38
C ALA A 153 14.96 -9.34 -22.08
N ARG A 154 16.00 -9.36 -22.96
CA ARG A 154 17.23 -10.10 -22.69
C ARG A 154 17.92 -9.64 -21.41
N ARG A 155 18.00 -8.32 -21.16
CA ARG A 155 18.58 -7.78 -19.93
C ARG A 155 17.81 -8.20 -18.68
N TRP A 156 16.48 -8.30 -18.76
CA TRP A 156 15.66 -8.80 -17.66
C TRP A 156 15.93 -10.27 -17.36
N VAL A 157 16.04 -11.11 -18.40
CA VAL A 157 16.41 -12.53 -18.25
C VAL A 157 17.81 -12.69 -17.64
N GLU A 158 18.79 -11.93 -18.10
CA GLU A 158 20.16 -11.93 -17.56
C GLU A 158 20.19 -11.54 -16.07
N ARG A 159 19.24 -10.74 -15.60
CA ARG A 159 19.08 -10.37 -14.19
C ARG A 159 18.28 -11.38 -13.37
N GLY A 160 17.85 -12.49 -13.98
CA GLY A 160 17.15 -13.57 -13.30
C GLY A 160 15.62 -13.45 -13.32
N SER A 161 15.07 -12.57 -14.16
CA SER A 161 13.60 -12.56 -14.38
C SER A 161 13.21 -13.70 -15.32
N GLU A 162 12.09 -14.36 -15.02
CA GLU A 162 11.45 -15.26 -16.00
C GLU A 162 10.59 -14.42 -16.96
N VAL A 163 10.57 -14.81 -18.22
CA VAL A 163 9.80 -14.18 -19.31
C VAL A 163 8.68 -15.11 -19.72
#